data_8d4e94da39dfcb4061536fdf2f39905e
#
_entry.id   8d4e94da39dfcb4061536fdf2f39905e
#
_cell.length_a   1.000
_cell.length_b   1.000
_cell.length_c   1.000
_cell.angle_alpha   90.00
_cell.angle_beta   90.00
_cell.angle_gamma   90.00
#
_symmetry.space_group_name_H-M   'P 1'
#
loop_
_entity.id
_entity.type
_entity.pdbx_description
1 polymer ?
#
loop_
_entity_poly.entity_id
_entity_poly.type
_entity_poly.pdbx_seq_one_letter_code
_entity_poly.pdbx_strand_id
1 'polypeptide(L)'
;MKKVIYTMAITICFATTALISCKPSTKEGEVLDQKVQNAQQNVDNAKDSLAVAKKAATAEEWQSFKNNADSITANNDAKIAEFRLKIKKTGNTMNAQYEKNIEALEQKNKELKLKMKTYKNDANEDWQSFKTEFNHDMTDLGQALKNFTVNNKN
;
A
#
# COMPACT_ATOMS: atom_id res chain seq x y z
N MET A 1 28.71 6.36 -9.96
CA MET A 1 28.72 4.95 -9.43
C MET A 1 27.64 4.21 -10.18
N LYS A 2 28.03 3.26 -11.03
CA LYS A 2 27.15 2.56 -11.99
C LYS A 2 26.37 1.50 -11.24
N LYS A 3 25.03 1.61 -11.20
CA LYS A 3 24.15 0.56 -10.67
C LYS A 3 24.05 -0.54 -11.70
N VAL A 4 24.64 -1.68 -11.40
CA VAL A 4 24.51 -2.91 -12.20
C VAL A 4 23.17 -3.54 -11.84
N ILE A 5 22.22 -3.45 -12.78
CA ILE A 5 20.94 -4.14 -12.70
C ILE A 5 21.17 -5.55 -13.23
N TYR A 6 21.20 -6.54 -12.34
CA TYR A 6 21.19 -7.94 -12.73
C TYR A 6 19.77 -8.33 -13.15
N THR A 7 19.49 -8.27 -14.44
CA THR A 7 18.34 -8.93 -15.04
C THR A 7 18.67 -10.43 -15.14
N MET A 8 18.15 -11.20 -14.19
CA MET A 8 18.19 -12.65 -14.26
C MET A 8 17.16 -13.12 -15.29
N ALA A 9 17.60 -13.29 -16.52
CA ALA A 9 16.79 -13.91 -17.56
C ALA A 9 16.72 -15.42 -17.27
N ILE A 10 15.61 -15.87 -16.72
CA ILE A 10 15.31 -17.31 -16.62
C ILE A 10 14.89 -17.76 -18.01
N THR A 11 15.81 -18.30 -18.75
CA THR A 11 15.56 -18.99 -20.03
C THR A 11 14.93 -20.34 -19.71
N ILE A 12 13.61 -20.43 -19.79
CA ILE A 12 12.91 -21.72 -19.73
C ILE A 12 13.08 -22.37 -21.11
N CYS A 13 14.04 -23.27 -21.22
CA CYS A 13 14.16 -24.17 -22.37
C CYS A 13 12.98 -25.16 -22.33
N PHE A 14 11.97 -24.91 -23.15
CA PHE A 14 10.97 -25.91 -23.50
C PHE A 14 11.64 -26.92 -24.45
N ALA A 15 12.15 -27.99 -23.87
CA ALA A 15 12.49 -29.19 -24.63
C ALA A 15 11.18 -29.96 -24.89
N THR A 16 10.57 -29.73 -26.05
CA THR A 16 9.49 -30.56 -26.57
C THR A 16 10.09 -31.91 -26.99
N THR A 17 10.22 -32.84 -26.05
CA THR A 17 10.42 -34.23 -26.39
C THR A 17 9.06 -34.87 -26.72
N ALA A 18 8.84 -35.16 -28.00
CA ALA A 18 7.80 -36.04 -28.46
C ALA A 18 7.99 -37.41 -27.81
N LEU A 19 7.23 -37.73 -26.76
CA LEU A 19 7.22 -39.03 -26.16
C LEU A 19 6.35 -39.95 -27.00
N ILE A 20 7.00 -40.80 -27.75
CA ILE A 20 6.44 -41.98 -28.37
C ILE A 20 5.73 -42.81 -27.30
N SER A 21 4.44 -43.03 -27.54
CA SER A 21 3.56 -43.87 -26.74
C SER A 21 4.13 -45.28 -26.60
N CYS A 22 4.80 -45.54 -25.49
CA CYS A 22 4.94 -46.88 -24.95
C CYS A 22 4.14 -46.90 -23.65
N LYS A 23 3.07 -47.68 -23.65
CA LYS A 23 2.28 -47.98 -22.48
C LYS A 23 3.09 -48.96 -21.57
N PRO A 24 3.70 -48.54 -20.49
CA PRO A 24 4.24 -49.45 -19.50
C PRO A 24 3.12 -49.74 -18.49
N SER A 25 2.54 -50.90 -18.55
CA SER A 25 1.76 -51.43 -17.45
C SER A 25 2.74 -51.90 -16.37
N THR A 26 3.27 -50.97 -15.57
CA THR A 26 4.09 -51.35 -14.43
C THR A 26 3.98 -50.28 -13.34
N LYS A 27 4.11 -50.72 -12.12
CA LYS A 27 4.11 -49.88 -10.90
C LYS A 27 5.02 -48.67 -10.96
N GLU A 28 5.98 -48.63 -11.86
CA GLU A 28 6.86 -47.48 -12.11
C GLU A 28 6.12 -46.27 -12.77
N GLY A 29 5.12 -46.51 -13.63
CA GLY A 29 4.32 -45.47 -14.24
C GLY A 29 3.46 -44.74 -13.21
N GLU A 30 2.83 -45.52 -12.27
CA GLU A 30 2.01 -44.90 -11.20
C GLU A 30 2.85 -44.06 -10.23
N VAL A 31 4.08 -44.50 -9.94
CA VAL A 31 5.01 -43.76 -9.08
C VAL A 31 5.48 -42.46 -9.76
N LEU A 32 5.68 -42.48 -11.08
CA LEU A 32 6.02 -41.27 -11.83
C LEU A 32 4.85 -40.29 -11.88
N ASP A 33 3.64 -40.77 -12.13
CA ASP A 33 2.43 -39.93 -12.14
C ASP A 33 2.17 -39.28 -10.77
N GLN A 34 2.33 -40.05 -9.68
CA GLN A 34 2.25 -39.47 -8.33
C GLN A 34 3.32 -38.43 -8.05
N LYS A 35 4.57 -38.63 -8.52
CA LYS A 35 5.63 -37.62 -8.38
C LYS A 35 5.32 -36.35 -9.17
N VAL A 36 4.77 -36.49 -10.38
CA VAL A 36 4.36 -35.34 -11.20
C VAL A 36 3.21 -34.59 -10.53
N GLN A 37 2.20 -35.29 -10.03
CA GLN A 37 1.08 -34.67 -9.32
C GLN A 37 1.55 -33.95 -8.04
N ASN A 38 2.42 -34.56 -7.24
CA ASN A 38 2.99 -33.91 -6.06
C ASN A 38 3.84 -32.69 -6.40
N ALA A 39 4.62 -32.76 -7.48
CA ALA A 39 5.41 -31.62 -7.95
C ALA A 39 4.50 -30.48 -8.44
N GLN A 40 3.44 -30.79 -9.16
CA GLN A 40 2.45 -29.81 -9.61
C GLN A 40 1.76 -29.15 -8.42
N GLN A 41 1.31 -29.94 -7.45
CA GLN A 41 0.69 -29.42 -6.23
C GLN A 41 1.64 -28.51 -5.42
N ASN A 42 2.93 -28.84 -5.35
CA ASN A 42 3.93 -28.00 -4.72
C ASN A 42 4.14 -26.67 -5.47
N VAL A 43 4.08 -26.69 -6.80
CA VAL A 43 4.17 -25.48 -7.64
C VAL A 43 2.94 -24.60 -7.44
N ASP A 44 1.76 -25.18 -7.37
CA ASP A 44 0.51 -24.41 -7.16
C ASP A 44 0.46 -23.82 -5.75
N ASN A 45 0.85 -24.57 -4.73
CA ASN A 45 1.00 -24.05 -3.36
C ASN A 45 2.05 -22.93 -3.27
N ALA A 46 3.16 -23.04 -4.01
CA ALA A 46 4.18 -21.99 -4.06
C ALA A 46 3.68 -20.72 -4.77
N LYS A 47 2.89 -20.86 -5.84
CA LYS A 47 2.23 -19.73 -6.52
C LYS A 47 1.23 -19.03 -5.61
N ASP A 48 0.41 -19.79 -4.90
CA ASP A 48 -0.57 -19.23 -3.97
C ASP A 48 0.13 -18.51 -2.82
N SER A 49 1.19 -19.10 -2.25
CA SER A 49 2.01 -18.47 -1.21
C SER A 49 2.66 -17.17 -1.71
N LEU A 50 3.13 -17.15 -2.96
CA LEU A 50 3.70 -15.96 -3.58
C LEU A 50 2.64 -14.88 -3.84
N ALA A 51 1.43 -15.27 -4.26
CA ALA A 51 0.32 -14.34 -4.47
C ALA A 51 -0.11 -13.70 -3.15
N VAL A 52 -0.15 -14.50 -2.07
CA VAL A 52 -0.44 -14.02 -0.71
C VAL A 52 0.66 -13.08 -0.22
N ALA A 53 1.94 -13.43 -0.39
CA ALA A 53 3.05 -12.60 0.03
C ALA A 53 3.13 -11.24 -0.71
N LYS A 54 2.61 -11.16 -1.94
CA LYS A 54 2.56 -9.91 -2.72
C LYS A 54 1.46 -8.95 -2.27
N LYS A 55 0.50 -9.40 -1.47
CA LYS A 55 -0.59 -8.52 -0.98
C LYS A 55 -0.16 -7.62 0.16
N ALA A 56 0.73 -8.09 1.00
CA ALA A 56 1.28 -7.30 2.09
C ALA A 56 2.51 -6.49 1.65
N ALA A 57 2.74 -5.35 2.28
CA ALA A 57 4.01 -4.64 2.16
C ALA A 57 5.12 -5.43 2.85
N THR A 58 6.36 -5.29 2.38
CA THR A 58 7.51 -5.72 3.18
C THR A 58 7.56 -4.94 4.50
N ALA A 59 8.23 -5.49 5.51
CA ALA A 59 8.36 -4.81 6.80
C ALA A 59 9.02 -3.42 6.66
N GLU A 60 10.00 -3.29 5.77
CA GLU A 60 10.69 -2.02 5.49
C GLU A 60 9.79 -1.02 4.78
N GLU A 61 9.03 -1.44 3.75
CA GLU A 61 8.07 -0.59 3.06
C GLU A 61 6.99 -0.10 4.02
N TRP A 62 6.43 -0.98 4.82
CA TRP A 62 5.42 -0.64 5.81
C TRP A 62 5.94 0.37 6.83
N GLN A 63 7.11 0.11 7.41
CA GLN A 63 7.69 1.02 8.40
C GLN A 63 8.02 2.39 7.81
N SER A 64 8.58 2.43 6.61
CA SER A 64 8.87 3.68 5.90
C SER A 64 7.60 4.47 5.59
N PHE A 65 6.55 3.80 5.10
CA PHE A 65 5.27 4.42 4.82
C PHE A 65 4.62 4.99 6.09
N LYS A 66 4.63 4.21 7.18
CA LYS A 66 4.10 4.63 8.48
C LYS A 66 4.82 5.87 9.01
N ASN A 67 6.15 5.86 9.01
CA ASN A 67 6.94 7.00 9.48
C ASN A 67 6.63 8.28 8.66
N ASN A 68 6.48 8.14 7.35
CA ASN A 68 6.12 9.24 6.47
C ASN A 68 4.70 9.75 6.76
N ALA A 69 3.73 8.87 6.90
CA ALA A 69 2.34 9.21 7.23
C ALA A 69 2.23 9.89 8.59
N ASP A 70 2.92 9.39 9.60
CA ASP A 70 2.99 9.99 10.94
C ASP A 70 3.59 11.40 10.89
N SER A 71 4.66 11.59 10.14
CA SER A 71 5.29 12.90 9.95
C SER A 71 4.35 13.90 9.25
N ILE A 72 3.68 13.48 8.17
CA ILE A 72 2.76 14.35 7.43
C ILE A 72 1.53 14.70 8.28
N THR A 73 0.94 13.73 8.97
CA THR A 73 -0.24 13.99 9.82
C THR A 73 0.09 14.87 11.02
N ALA A 74 1.30 14.76 11.59
CA ALA A 74 1.77 15.66 12.64
C ALA A 74 1.99 17.09 12.10
N ASN A 75 2.57 17.25 10.91
CA ASN A 75 2.71 18.56 10.25
C ASN A 75 1.34 19.19 9.93
N ASN A 76 0.36 18.38 9.55
CA ASN A 76 -1.00 18.86 9.34
C ASN A 76 -1.62 19.36 10.64
N ASP A 77 -1.45 18.65 11.78
CA ASP A 77 -1.93 19.14 13.09
C ASP A 77 -1.32 20.49 13.44
N ALA A 78 -0.01 20.66 13.22
CA ALA A 78 0.66 21.93 13.51
C ALA A 78 0.10 23.09 12.66
N LYS A 79 -0.15 22.85 11.37
CA LYS A 79 -0.78 23.86 10.48
C LYS A 79 -2.21 24.19 10.89
N ILE A 80 -2.99 23.18 11.24
CA ILE A 80 -4.36 23.36 11.70
C ILE A 80 -4.39 24.16 13.01
N ALA A 81 -3.49 23.87 13.95
CA ALA A 81 -3.35 24.64 15.17
C ALA A 81 -2.96 26.10 14.90
N GLU A 82 -2.06 26.34 13.94
CA GLU A 82 -1.70 27.68 13.50
C GLU A 82 -2.91 28.45 12.95
N PHE A 83 -3.74 27.81 12.13
CA PHE A 83 -4.97 28.42 11.61
C PHE A 83 -5.94 28.81 12.73
N ARG A 84 -6.13 27.96 13.74
CA ARG A 84 -6.96 28.28 14.92
C ARG A 84 -6.45 29.52 15.67
N LEU A 85 -5.14 29.64 15.82
CA LEU A 85 -4.53 30.81 16.48
C LEU A 85 -4.72 32.10 15.64
N LYS A 86 -4.63 32.00 14.31
CA LYS A 86 -4.83 33.16 13.42
C LYS A 86 -6.29 33.64 13.46
N ILE A 87 -7.26 32.74 13.47
CA ILE A 87 -8.69 33.10 13.56
C ILE A 87 -9.02 33.79 14.88
N LYS A 88 -8.49 33.31 16.01
CA LYS A 88 -8.72 33.95 17.31
C LYS A 88 -8.22 35.39 17.39
N LYS A 89 -7.25 35.78 16.55
CA LYS A 89 -6.71 37.13 16.51
C LYS A 89 -7.51 38.11 15.65
N THR A 90 -8.34 37.64 14.75
CA THR A 90 -9.03 38.48 13.76
C THR A 90 -10.41 38.98 14.21
N GLY A 91 -11.01 38.45 15.27
CA GLY A 91 -12.13 39.05 16.01
C GLY A 91 -13.48 39.25 15.27
N ASN A 92 -13.74 38.56 14.16
CA ASN A 92 -14.90 38.87 13.29
C ASN A 92 -15.89 37.71 13.08
N THR A 93 -17.08 38.07 12.64
CA THR A 93 -18.22 37.18 12.28
C THR A 93 -17.90 36.13 11.21
N MET A 94 -16.83 36.29 10.43
CA MET A 94 -16.29 35.26 9.53
C MET A 94 -15.69 34.06 10.26
N ASN A 95 -15.49 34.17 11.59
CA ASN A 95 -14.85 33.12 12.39
C ASN A 95 -15.64 31.79 12.37
N ALA A 96 -16.98 31.84 12.36
CA ALA A 96 -17.78 30.62 12.38
C ALA A 96 -17.58 29.73 11.14
N GLN A 97 -17.44 30.33 9.95
CA GLN A 97 -17.16 29.57 8.71
C GLN A 97 -15.74 29.05 8.69
N TYR A 98 -14.76 29.83 9.16
CA TYR A 98 -13.38 29.38 9.28
C TYR A 98 -13.24 28.25 10.31
N GLU A 99 -13.92 28.37 11.46
CA GLU A 99 -13.93 27.31 12.47
C GLU A 99 -14.48 26.00 11.92
N LYS A 100 -15.62 26.05 11.21
CA LYS A 100 -16.20 24.89 10.56
C LYS A 100 -15.23 24.25 9.53
N ASN A 101 -14.55 25.06 8.75
CA ASN A 101 -13.57 24.55 7.77
C ASN A 101 -12.35 23.91 8.47
N ILE A 102 -11.90 24.50 9.59
CA ILE A 102 -10.81 23.92 10.41
C ILE A 102 -11.23 22.60 11.02
N GLU A 103 -12.45 22.51 11.56
CA GLU A 103 -12.99 21.26 12.09
C GLU A 103 -13.03 20.16 11.03
N ALA A 104 -13.41 20.50 9.80
CA ALA A 104 -13.39 19.55 8.68
C ALA A 104 -11.95 19.07 8.34
N LEU A 105 -10.96 19.96 8.38
CA LEU A 105 -9.55 19.61 8.18
C LEU A 105 -9.02 18.71 9.31
N GLU A 106 -9.37 19.03 10.55
CA GLU A 106 -9.02 18.19 11.71
C GLU A 106 -9.63 16.80 11.62
N GLN A 107 -10.91 16.73 11.24
CA GLN A 107 -11.60 15.46 11.10
C GLN A 107 -10.93 14.60 10.03
N LYS A 108 -10.61 15.16 8.86
CA LYS A 108 -9.88 14.44 7.80
C LYS A 108 -8.51 13.96 8.29
N ASN A 109 -7.75 14.77 9.03
CA ASN A 109 -6.46 14.36 9.57
C ASN A 109 -6.58 13.24 10.61
N LYS A 110 -7.63 13.27 11.45
CA LYS A 110 -7.94 12.17 12.38
C LYS A 110 -8.29 10.87 11.66
N GLU A 111 -9.05 10.96 10.58
CA GLU A 111 -9.43 9.81 9.75
C GLU A 111 -8.19 9.15 9.12
N LEU A 112 -7.24 9.94 8.60
CA LEU A 112 -5.96 9.44 8.12
C LEU A 112 -5.18 8.71 9.21
N LYS A 113 -5.06 9.30 10.40
CA LYS A 113 -4.40 8.63 11.54
C LYS A 113 -5.10 7.34 11.95
N LEU A 114 -6.43 7.32 11.90
CA LEU A 114 -7.21 6.12 12.21
C LEU A 114 -7.00 5.04 11.16
N LYS A 115 -7.05 5.39 9.85
CA LYS A 115 -6.74 4.46 8.76
C LYS A 115 -5.37 3.81 8.96
N MET A 116 -4.32 4.60 9.29
CA MET A 116 -2.99 4.06 9.60
C MET A 116 -2.96 3.12 10.80
N LYS A 117 -3.71 3.45 11.85
CA LYS A 117 -3.76 2.66 13.08
C LYS A 117 -4.51 1.34 12.90
N THR A 118 -5.54 1.33 12.07
CA THR A 118 -6.43 0.17 11.89
C THR A 118 -5.97 -0.77 10.79
N TYR A 119 -5.18 -0.29 9.82
CA TYR A 119 -4.65 -1.12 8.75
C TYR A 119 -3.73 -2.21 9.31
N LYS A 120 -4.00 -3.45 8.91
CA LYS A 120 -3.17 -4.60 9.23
C LYS A 120 -2.37 -4.99 7.99
N ASN A 121 -1.06 -4.84 8.07
CA ASN A 121 -0.19 -5.28 6.98
C ASN A 121 -0.06 -6.80 6.97
N ASP A 122 -1.13 -7.50 6.62
CA ASP A 122 -1.20 -8.95 6.52
C ASP A 122 -1.76 -9.38 5.15
N ALA A 123 -1.80 -10.70 4.92
CA ALA A 123 -2.21 -11.25 3.64
C ALA A 123 -3.72 -11.09 3.31
N ASN A 124 -4.53 -10.63 4.25
CA ASN A 124 -5.96 -10.39 4.05
C ASN A 124 -6.24 -8.98 3.53
N GLU A 125 -5.26 -8.08 3.65
CA GLU A 125 -5.35 -6.70 3.21
C GLU A 125 -4.57 -6.49 1.90
N ASP A 126 -5.10 -5.64 1.02
CA ASP A 126 -4.41 -5.23 -0.21
C ASP A 126 -3.58 -3.97 0.04
N TRP A 127 -2.28 -4.16 0.23
CA TRP A 127 -1.33 -3.07 0.45
C TRP A 127 -1.35 -2.00 -0.65
N GLN A 128 -1.43 -2.40 -1.91
CA GLN A 128 -1.36 -1.44 -3.01
C GLN A 128 -2.63 -0.58 -3.09
N SER A 129 -3.79 -1.18 -2.86
CA SER A 129 -5.06 -0.46 -2.77
C SER A 129 -5.06 0.50 -1.59
N PHE A 130 -4.68 0.02 -0.40
CA PHE A 130 -4.57 0.86 0.79
C PHE A 130 -3.62 2.05 0.58
N LYS A 131 -2.42 1.79 0.07
CA LYS A 131 -1.41 2.82 -0.21
C LYS A 131 -1.91 3.88 -1.19
N THR A 132 -2.63 3.46 -2.23
CA THR A 132 -3.18 4.35 -3.24
C THR A 132 -4.26 5.26 -2.65
N GLU A 133 -5.24 4.69 -1.94
CA GLU A 133 -6.30 5.46 -1.27
C GLU A 133 -5.74 6.42 -0.22
N PHE A 134 -4.84 5.93 0.62
CA PHE A 134 -4.23 6.73 1.67
C PHE A 134 -3.46 7.93 1.10
N ASN A 135 -2.68 7.72 0.04
CA ASN A 135 -1.94 8.79 -0.63
C ASN A 135 -2.88 9.80 -1.30
N HIS A 136 -3.99 9.35 -1.86
CA HIS A 136 -5.03 10.23 -2.41
C HIS A 136 -5.61 11.11 -1.30
N ASP A 137 -6.07 10.53 -0.21
CA ASP A 137 -6.64 11.27 0.92
C ASP A 137 -5.64 12.25 1.54
N MET A 138 -4.36 11.85 1.65
CA MET A 138 -3.28 12.75 2.12
C MET A 138 -3.07 13.92 1.17
N THR A 139 -3.10 13.69 -0.13
CA THR A 139 -2.95 14.72 -1.15
C THR A 139 -4.09 15.71 -1.10
N ASP A 140 -5.32 15.23 -0.99
CA ASP A 140 -6.52 16.04 -0.88
C ASP A 140 -6.50 16.94 0.36
N LEU A 141 -6.13 16.37 1.51
CA LEU A 141 -5.97 17.15 2.73
C LEU A 141 -4.85 18.19 2.60
N GLY A 142 -3.72 17.82 2.00
CA GLY A 142 -2.60 18.73 1.74
C GLY A 142 -3.00 19.91 0.86
N GLN A 143 -3.79 19.67 -0.19
CA GLN A 143 -4.33 20.72 -1.05
C GLN A 143 -5.34 21.61 -0.31
N ALA A 144 -6.23 21.01 0.48
CA ALA A 144 -7.21 21.75 1.28
C ALA A 144 -6.51 22.68 2.29
N LEU A 145 -5.46 22.22 2.97
CA LEU A 145 -4.63 23.01 3.87
C LEU A 145 -3.90 24.15 3.13
N LYS A 146 -3.39 23.88 1.94
CA LYS A 146 -2.73 24.89 1.10
C LYS A 146 -3.71 25.96 0.66
N ASN A 147 -4.89 25.57 0.18
CA ASN A 147 -5.92 26.49 -0.27
C ASN A 147 -6.44 27.37 0.87
N PHE A 148 -6.61 26.78 2.07
CA PHE A 148 -6.99 27.52 3.25
C PHE A 148 -5.98 28.64 3.59
N THR A 149 -4.69 28.37 3.47
CA THR A 149 -3.60 29.35 3.69
C THR A 149 -3.62 30.48 2.66
N VAL A 150 -3.90 30.18 1.41
CA VAL A 150 -3.94 31.15 0.30
C VAL A 150 -5.12 32.08 0.43
N ASN A 151 -6.28 31.58 0.81
CA ASN A 151 -7.51 32.37 0.95
C ASN A 151 -7.51 33.31 2.16
N ASN A 152 -6.60 33.15 3.11
CA ASN A 152 -6.46 34.01 4.29
C ASN A 152 -5.41 35.13 4.09
N LYS A 153 -4.87 35.31 2.90
CA LYS A 153 -3.89 36.38 2.57
C LYS A 153 -4.55 37.63 1.98
N ASN A 154 -5.88 37.68 1.83
CA ASN A 154 -6.60 38.86 1.35
C ASN A 154 -7.22 39.66 2.49
#